data_cde9ae47da140208223fa8d8b502b0a1
#
_entry.id   cde9ae47da140208223fa8d8b502b0a1
#
_cell.length_a   1.000
_cell.length_b   1.000
_cell.length_c   1.000
_cell.angle_alpha   90.00
_cell.angle_beta   90.00
_cell.angle_gamma   90.00
#
_symmetry.space_group_name_H-M   'P 1'
#
loop_
_entity.id
_entity.type
_entity.pdbx_description
1 polymer ?
#
loop_
_entity_poly.entity_id
_entity_poly.type
_entity_poly.pdbx_seq_one_letter_code
_entity_poly.pdbx_strand_id
1 'polypeptide(L)'
;MIYISWNATQDVRLGGSMTVVPITSSDLTAAEVSWFSALCSDDYQFLGIPDGNLRSSWEHCSSIVKEAENYGFRNILCPSSYQVGQDTLSFVAGCAPITEKINMLAAVRCGEMQPIMLARTIATLDHMMNGRLTINIISSDFPGEKAESGYRYQRSREVVEILKQAWTQDEIDYEGEIYKFSGLTTEPSKPFQVAGPLLYFGGYSPPALELCGQHCDVYLMWPEPKEQIIGRMKSVNEVAEKYERTLDYGLRVHMIVRDTEAEAKEYAEYIVSKLEDDFGKKIRERAQDSSSLGVSHQAKNRKIADEFGY
;
A
#
# COMPACT_ATOMS: atom_id res chain seq x y z
N MET A 1 -2.65 -12.71 -0.04
CA MET A 1 -3.06 -11.61 0.88
C MET A 1 -4.14 -10.82 0.15
N ILE A 2 -5.33 -10.72 0.69
CA ILE A 2 -6.46 -10.03 0.06
C ILE A 2 -6.52 -8.62 0.65
N TYR A 3 -6.75 -7.67 -0.21
CA TYR A 3 -6.87 -6.26 0.09
C TYR A 3 -8.33 -5.85 -0.11
N ILE A 4 -8.95 -5.21 0.86
CA ILE A 4 -10.33 -4.75 0.76
C ILE A 4 -10.33 -3.24 0.88
N SER A 5 -10.74 -2.53 -0.17
CA SER A 5 -11.13 -1.14 -0.07
C SER A 5 -12.65 -1.08 0.09
N TRP A 6 -13.12 -0.30 1.04
CA TRP A 6 -14.52 -0.25 1.42
C TRP A 6 -15.12 1.10 1.03
N ASN A 7 -16.27 1.02 0.37
CA ASN A 7 -17.11 2.17 0.09
C ASN A 7 -18.20 2.28 1.18
N ALA A 8 -18.13 3.25 2.06
CA ALA A 8 -19.06 3.42 3.17
C ALA A 8 -20.05 4.57 2.94
N THR A 9 -20.74 4.60 1.80
CA THR A 9 -21.98 5.38 1.67
C THR A 9 -23.15 4.72 2.40
N GLN A 10 -22.94 3.54 3.02
CA GLN A 10 -23.94 2.92 3.88
C GLN A 10 -23.59 3.17 5.33
N ASP A 11 -24.60 3.65 6.09
CA ASP A 11 -24.57 3.80 7.53
C ASP A 11 -23.93 2.61 8.24
N VAL A 12 -22.67 2.73 8.63
CA VAL A 12 -22.10 1.83 9.62
C VAL A 12 -22.76 2.17 10.95
N ARG A 13 -23.91 1.60 11.22
CA ARG A 13 -24.60 1.70 12.52
C ARG A 13 -23.77 0.97 13.56
N LEU A 14 -22.80 1.68 14.09
CA LEU A 14 -22.10 1.31 15.31
C LEU A 14 -22.90 1.91 16.45
N GLY A 15 -23.39 1.11 17.38
CA GLY A 15 -24.22 1.53 18.49
C GLY A 15 -23.63 2.75 19.21
N GLY A 16 -24.37 3.86 19.21
CA GLY A 16 -24.00 5.14 19.80
C GLY A 16 -23.33 6.08 18.79
N SER A 17 -23.98 7.21 18.48
CA SER A 17 -23.53 8.32 17.61
C SER A 17 -22.92 7.89 16.27
N MET A 18 -23.69 8.01 15.21
CA MET A 18 -23.22 7.76 13.85
C MET A 18 -22.13 8.77 13.50
N THR A 19 -20.89 8.31 13.40
CA THR A 19 -19.85 9.07 12.72
C THR A 19 -19.80 8.55 11.30
N VAL A 20 -20.40 9.28 10.37
CA VAL A 20 -20.25 9.02 8.93
C VAL A 20 -18.81 9.39 8.58
N VAL A 21 -18.04 8.42 8.09
CA VAL A 21 -16.72 8.69 7.52
C VAL A 21 -16.92 8.80 6.01
N PRO A 22 -16.72 9.99 5.42
CA PRO A 22 -16.88 10.16 3.99
C PRO A 22 -15.79 9.39 3.23
N ILE A 23 -16.14 8.85 2.06
CA ILE A 23 -15.22 8.16 1.16
C ILE A 23 -15.41 8.67 -0.26
N THR A 24 -14.38 8.56 -1.09
CA THR A 24 -14.33 9.15 -2.42
C THR A 24 -14.85 8.21 -3.53
N SER A 25 -14.86 6.90 -3.32
CA SER A 25 -15.33 5.92 -4.31
C SER A 25 -16.85 5.80 -4.33
N SER A 26 -17.54 6.86 -4.71
CA SER A 26 -19.02 6.93 -4.71
C SER A 26 -19.69 5.99 -5.72
N ASP A 27 -18.95 5.47 -6.69
CA ASP A 27 -19.43 4.55 -7.72
C ASP A 27 -19.46 3.09 -7.27
N LEU A 28 -18.86 2.76 -6.13
CA LEU A 28 -18.84 1.42 -5.57
C LEU A 28 -19.98 1.21 -4.57
N THR A 29 -20.75 0.16 -4.76
CA THR A 29 -21.83 -0.25 -3.85
C THR A 29 -21.41 -1.37 -2.88
N ALA A 30 -20.18 -1.89 -3.04
CA ALA A 30 -19.61 -2.96 -2.25
C ALA A 30 -18.10 -2.75 -2.05
N ALA A 31 -17.49 -3.49 -1.12
CA ALA A 31 -16.05 -3.47 -0.94
C ALA A 31 -15.32 -3.93 -2.21
N GLU A 32 -14.29 -3.19 -2.60
CA GLU A 32 -13.35 -3.63 -3.61
C GLU A 32 -12.42 -4.69 -3.02
N VAL A 33 -12.26 -5.81 -3.71
CA VAL A 33 -11.35 -6.89 -3.30
C VAL A 33 -10.10 -6.84 -4.17
N SER A 34 -8.95 -6.76 -3.51
CA SER A 34 -7.65 -6.67 -4.16
C SER A 34 -6.75 -7.81 -3.74
N TRP A 35 -5.83 -8.21 -4.61
CA TRP A 35 -4.82 -9.23 -4.31
C TRP A 35 -3.49 -8.59 -3.89
N PHE A 36 -2.53 -9.41 -3.47
CA PHE A 36 -1.18 -8.99 -3.12
C PHE A 36 -0.18 -9.82 -3.93
N SER A 37 0.68 -9.17 -4.69
CA SER A 37 1.69 -9.81 -5.53
C SER A 37 2.89 -10.30 -4.72
N ALA A 38 3.47 -11.42 -5.13
CA ALA A 38 4.61 -12.08 -4.47
C ALA A 38 5.99 -11.52 -4.91
N LEU A 39 6.08 -10.21 -5.21
CA LEU A 39 7.32 -9.60 -5.71
C LEU A 39 8.50 -9.67 -4.75
N CYS A 40 8.26 -9.85 -3.46
CA CYS A 40 9.29 -9.90 -2.42
C CYS A 40 9.73 -11.32 -2.05
N SER A 41 9.45 -12.32 -2.88
CA SER A 41 9.69 -13.76 -2.57
C SER A 41 9.03 -14.19 -1.26
N ASP A 42 7.82 -13.75 -1.04
CA ASP A 42 7.01 -13.96 0.15
C ASP A 42 5.78 -14.86 -0.12
N ASP A 43 5.80 -15.60 -1.19
CA ASP A 43 4.84 -16.67 -1.48
C ASP A 43 5.40 -18.01 -0.96
N TYR A 44 4.60 -18.72 -0.17
CA TYR A 44 5.01 -19.91 0.55
C TYR A 44 3.91 -20.96 0.57
N GLN A 45 4.28 -22.22 0.37
CA GLN A 45 3.41 -23.34 0.71
C GLN A 45 3.22 -23.47 2.23
N PHE A 46 4.32 -23.30 2.97
CA PHE A 46 4.31 -23.23 4.44
C PHE A 46 4.84 -21.87 4.88
N LEU A 47 4.12 -21.20 5.76
CA LEU A 47 4.45 -19.84 6.17
C LEU A 47 5.89 -19.72 6.66
N GLY A 48 6.64 -18.83 6.04
CA GLY A 48 8.02 -18.55 6.39
C GLY A 48 9.04 -19.59 5.90
N ILE A 49 8.64 -20.66 5.23
CA ILE A 49 9.56 -21.65 4.65
C ILE A 49 9.75 -21.33 3.17
N PRO A 50 10.93 -20.86 2.75
CA PRO A 50 11.21 -20.54 1.35
C PRO A 50 10.98 -21.74 0.43
N ASP A 51 10.22 -21.52 -0.66
CA ASP A 51 10.03 -22.49 -1.71
C ASP A 51 10.65 -21.95 -3.02
N GLY A 52 11.61 -22.68 -3.57
CA GLY A 52 12.28 -22.28 -4.80
C GLY A 52 11.35 -22.19 -6.02
N ASN A 53 10.23 -22.91 -6.01
CA ASN A 53 9.24 -22.89 -7.09
C ASN A 53 8.29 -21.68 -6.99
N LEU A 54 8.12 -21.12 -5.78
CA LEU A 54 7.25 -19.99 -5.49
C LEU A 54 8.04 -18.67 -5.29
N ARG A 55 9.33 -18.67 -5.58
CA ARG A 55 10.14 -17.45 -5.48
C ARG A 55 9.72 -16.40 -6.51
N SER A 56 9.99 -15.14 -6.20
CA SER A 56 9.76 -14.03 -7.11
C SER A 56 10.53 -14.26 -8.43
N SER A 57 9.78 -14.55 -9.49
CA SER A 57 10.23 -14.58 -10.87
C SER A 57 9.18 -13.91 -11.74
N TRP A 58 9.56 -13.50 -12.94
CA TRP A 58 8.59 -12.93 -13.88
C TRP A 58 7.43 -13.90 -14.14
N GLU A 59 7.75 -15.17 -14.43
CA GLU A 59 6.75 -16.18 -14.73
C GLU A 59 5.78 -16.40 -13.59
N HIS A 60 6.29 -16.57 -12.36
CA HIS A 60 5.44 -16.80 -11.19
C HIS A 60 4.58 -15.59 -10.87
N CYS A 61 5.19 -14.40 -10.72
CA CYS A 61 4.44 -13.21 -10.31
C CYS A 61 3.47 -12.73 -11.39
N SER A 62 3.82 -12.82 -12.68
CA SER A 62 2.90 -12.44 -13.75
C SER A 62 1.74 -13.43 -13.92
N SER A 63 1.94 -14.72 -13.60
CA SER A 63 0.84 -15.68 -13.55
C SER A 63 -0.18 -15.34 -12.47
N ILE A 64 0.28 -14.92 -11.28
CA ILE A 64 -0.59 -14.46 -10.18
C ILE A 64 -1.43 -13.25 -10.63
N VAL A 65 -0.81 -12.29 -11.33
CA VAL A 65 -1.55 -11.10 -11.84
C VAL A 65 -2.65 -11.52 -12.81
N LYS A 66 -2.36 -12.42 -13.75
CA LYS A 66 -3.34 -12.94 -14.71
C LYS A 66 -4.47 -13.69 -14.02
N GLU A 67 -4.15 -14.54 -13.06
CA GLU A 67 -5.17 -15.26 -12.30
C GLU A 67 -6.04 -14.30 -11.45
N ALA A 68 -5.43 -13.30 -10.82
CA ALA A 68 -6.18 -12.27 -10.10
C ALA A 68 -7.15 -11.52 -11.04
N GLU A 69 -6.73 -11.17 -12.25
CA GLU A 69 -7.60 -10.56 -13.25
C GLU A 69 -8.71 -11.52 -13.70
N ASN A 70 -8.38 -12.77 -14.00
CA ASN A 70 -9.34 -13.80 -14.43
C ASN A 70 -10.44 -14.05 -13.38
N TYR A 71 -10.08 -14.02 -12.09
CA TYR A 71 -11.03 -14.16 -10.98
C TYR A 71 -11.72 -12.85 -10.58
N GLY A 72 -11.50 -11.76 -11.30
CA GLY A 72 -12.24 -10.51 -11.13
C GLY A 72 -11.76 -9.64 -9.95
N PHE A 73 -10.53 -9.85 -9.45
CA PHE A 73 -9.94 -8.90 -8.51
C PHE A 73 -9.77 -7.54 -9.18
N ARG A 74 -10.20 -6.50 -8.48
CA ARG A 74 -10.19 -5.13 -9.02
C ARG A 74 -8.79 -4.55 -9.05
N ASN A 75 -7.94 -4.91 -8.08
CA ASN A 75 -6.62 -4.33 -7.90
C ASN A 75 -5.62 -5.39 -7.42
N ILE A 76 -4.34 -5.17 -7.66
CA ILE A 76 -3.26 -5.97 -7.10
C ILE A 76 -2.15 -5.08 -6.58
N LEU A 77 -1.81 -5.22 -5.30
CA LEU A 77 -0.69 -4.49 -4.72
C LEU A 77 0.63 -5.16 -5.12
N CYS A 78 1.49 -4.39 -5.76
CA CYS A 78 2.85 -4.75 -6.11
C CYS A 78 3.82 -4.14 -5.09
N PRO A 79 4.32 -4.92 -4.11
CA PRO A 79 5.15 -4.40 -3.04
C PRO A 79 6.55 -4.03 -3.53
N SER A 80 7.19 -3.10 -2.82
CA SER A 80 8.62 -2.82 -2.93
C SER A 80 9.32 -3.28 -1.66
N SER A 81 10.41 -4.04 -1.83
CA SER A 81 11.30 -4.44 -0.75
C SER A 81 12.73 -4.07 -1.10
N TYR A 82 13.52 -3.76 -0.08
CA TYR A 82 14.95 -3.52 -0.26
C TYR A 82 15.82 -4.75 -0.04
N GLN A 83 15.24 -5.88 0.26
CA GLN A 83 16.03 -7.10 0.47
C GLN A 83 16.18 -7.92 -0.81
N VAL A 84 15.09 -8.23 -1.46
CA VAL A 84 15.06 -9.04 -2.69
C VAL A 84 13.73 -8.83 -3.39
N GLY A 85 13.68 -9.18 -4.63
CA GLY A 85 12.48 -9.20 -5.42
C GLY A 85 12.67 -8.48 -6.74
N GLN A 86 11.60 -8.36 -7.46
CA GLN A 86 11.58 -7.63 -8.71
C GLN A 86 11.39 -6.13 -8.45
N ASP A 87 11.95 -5.30 -9.32
CA ASP A 87 11.66 -3.88 -9.32
C ASP A 87 10.18 -3.65 -9.64
N THR A 88 9.49 -2.92 -8.76
CA THR A 88 8.04 -2.77 -8.82
C THR A 88 7.58 -2.05 -10.09
N LEU A 89 8.24 -0.96 -10.48
CA LEU A 89 7.83 -0.18 -11.65
C LEU A 89 8.12 -0.92 -12.95
N SER A 90 9.26 -1.60 -13.04
CA SER A 90 9.59 -2.47 -14.18
C SER A 90 8.63 -3.64 -14.31
N PHE A 91 8.23 -4.25 -13.20
CA PHE A 91 7.24 -5.32 -13.19
C PHE A 91 5.87 -4.83 -13.68
N VAL A 92 5.39 -3.69 -13.19
CA VAL A 92 4.13 -3.08 -13.63
C VAL A 92 4.18 -2.76 -15.13
N ALA A 93 5.30 -2.23 -15.64
CA ALA A 93 5.50 -2.00 -17.06
C ALA A 93 5.35 -3.30 -17.88
N GLY A 94 5.94 -4.39 -17.39
CA GLY A 94 5.82 -5.71 -18.02
C GLY A 94 4.40 -6.28 -17.98
N CYS A 95 3.61 -5.94 -16.95
CA CYS A 95 2.23 -6.38 -16.82
C CYS A 95 1.26 -5.62 -17.74
N ALA A 96 1.60 -4.41 -18.16
CA ALA A 96 0.72 -3.58 -18.98
C ALA A 96 0.20 -4.30 -20.24
N PRO A 97 1.05 -4.95 -21.08
CA PRO A 97 0.58 -5.63 -22.27
C PRO A 97 -0.12 -6.97 -22.05
N ILE A 98 -0.13 -7.51 -20.84
CA ILE A 98 -0.70 -8.82 -20.51
C ILE A 98 -1.93 -8.77 -19.62
N THR A 99 -2.41 -7.56 -19.31
CA THR A 99 -3.61 -7.30 -18.49
C THR A 99 -4.50 -6.25 -19.16
N GLU A 100 -5.81 -6.36 -18.95
CA GLU A 100 -6.79 -5.45 -19.56
C GLU A 100 -7.66 -4.70 -18.54
N LYS A 101 -7.90 -5.27 -17.36
CA LYS A 101 -8.90 -4.78 -16.40
C LYS A 101 -8.36 -4.48 -15.02
N ILE A 102 -7.43 -5.31 -14.52
CA ILE A 102 -6.91 -5.18 -13.17
C ILE A 102 -6.08 -3.92 -13.01
N ASN A 103 -6.32 -3.19 -11.92
CA ASN A 103 -5.48 -2.06 -11.54
C ASN A 103 -4.20 -2.58 -10.88
N MET A 104 -3.10 -1.86 -11.08
CA MET A 104 -1.81 -2.17 -10.46
C MET A 104 -1.49 -1.10 -9.42
N LEU A 105 -1.49 -1.48 -8.13
CA LEU A 105 -1.07 -0.61 -7.03
C LEU A 105 0.43 -0.75 -6.82
N ALA A 106 1.20 0.11 -7.46
CA ALA A 106 2.66 0.08 -7.41
C ALA A 106 3.18 0.74 -6.13
N ALA A 107 3.92 0.01 -5.33
CA ALA A 107 4.59 0.57 -4.17
C ALA A 107 5.85 1.34 -4.58
N VAL A 108 5.92 2.62 -4.20
CA VAL A 108 7.01 3.54 -4.55
C VAL A 108 7.62 4.12 -3.27
N ARG A 109 8.92 3.89 -3.07
CA ARG A 109 9.65 4.48 -1.95
C ARG A 109 10.14 5.86 -2.34
N CYS A 110 9.68 6.88 -1.60
CA CYS A 110 10.03 8.27 -1.87
C CYS A 110 11.52 8.52 -1.66
N GLY A 111 12.16 9.03 -2.73
CA GLY A 111 13.57 9.35 -2.75
C GLY A 111 14.50 8.31 -3.42
N GLU A 112 14.01 7.10 -3.73
CA GLU A 112 14.78 6.14 -4.56
C GLU A 112 15.08 6.71 -5.95
N MET A 113 14.18 7.50 -6.48
CA MET A 113 14.33 8.21 -7.75
C MET A 113 14.14 9.70 -7.51
N GLN A 114 14.85 10.51 -8.27
CA GLN A 114 14.69 11.97 -8.24
C GLN A 114 13.21 12.30 -8.61
N PRO A 115 12.51 13.17 -7.85
CA PRO A 115 11.05 13.29 -7.93
C PRO A 115 10.49 13.60 -9.32
N ILE A 116 11.14 14.49 -10.09
CA ILE A 116 10.66 14.83 -11.44
C ILE A 116 10.84 13.65 -12.42
N MET A 117 11.89 12.83 -12.22
CA MET A 117 12.09 11.62 -13.01
C MET A 117 11.07 10.55 -12.65
N LEU A 118 10.71 10.46 -11.37
CA LEU A 118 9.64 9.58 -10.88
C LEU A 118 8.29 9.99 -11.47
N ALA A 119 7.99 11.30 -11.49
CA ALA A 119 6.76 11.83 -12.09
C ALA A 119 6.62 11.41 -13.56
N ARG A 120 7.71 11.53 -14.34
CA ARG A 120 7.77 11.07 -15.73
C ARG A 120 7.57 9.57 -15.87
N THR A 121 8.20 8.78 -15.02
CA THR A 121 8.09 7.32 -15.05
C THR A 121 6.66 6.90 -14.76
N ILE A 122 6.05 7.47 -13.73
CA ILE A 122 4.64 7.18 -13.37
C ILE A 122 3.69 7.59 -14.49
N ALA A 123 3.87 8.77 -15.09
CA ALA A 123 3.06 9.22 -16.22
C ALA A 123 3.15 8.24 -17.39
N THR A 124 4.35 7.77 -17.72
CA THR A 124 4.56 6.78 -18.80
C THR A 124 3.86 5.46 -18.48
N LEU A 125 4.00 4.96 -17.26
CA LEU A 125 3.34 3.73 -16.84
C LEU A 125 1.82 3.87 -16.84
N ASP A 126 1.30 5.02 -16.45
CA ASP A 126 -0.14 5.29 -16.45
C ASP A 126 -0.72 5.24 -17.87
N HIS A 127 0.00 5.76 -18.86
CA HIS A 127 -0.35 5.57 -20.27
C HIS A 127 -0.28 4.11 -20.73
N MET A 128 0.78 3.39 -20.38
CA MET A 128 0.91 1.96 -20.70
C MET A 128 -0.22 1.12 -20.08
N MET A 129 -0.68 1.50 -18.91
CA MET A 129 -1.77 0.86 -18.17
C MET A 129 -3.17 1.37 -18.58
N ASN A 130 -3.28 2.34 -19.46
CA ASN A 130 -4.56 2.98 -19.82
C ASN A 130 -5.35 3.46 -18.59
N GLY A 131 -4.68 4.15 -17.66
CA GLY A 131 -5.29 4.70 -16.45
C GLY A 131 -5.59 3.69 -15.33
N ARG A 132 -5.04 2.49 -15.39
CA ARG A 132 -5.18 1.44 -14.37
C ARG A 132 -4.02 1.41 -13.36
N LEU A 133 -3.22 2.46 -13.29
CA LEU A 133 -2.14 2.60 -12.33
C LEU A 133 -2.65 3.32 -11.07
N THR A 134 -2.24 2.81 -9.91
CA THR A 134 -2.37 3.49 -8.62
C THR A 134 -1.04 3.38 -7.87
N ILE A 135 -0.75 4.30 -6.98
CA ILE A 135 0.56 4.39 -6.34
C ILE A 135 0.43 4.25 -4.82
N ASN A 136 1.17 3.33 -4.23
CA ASN A 136 1.32 3.21 -2.79
C ASN A 136 2.62 3.88 -2.34
N ILE A 137 2.50 4.99 -1.65
CA ILE A 137 3.64 5.78 -1.15
C ILE A 137 4.28 5.08 0.05
N ILE A 138 5.59 4.87 -0.01
CA ILE A 138 6.41 4.29 1.07
C ILE A 138 7.38 5.33 1.61
N SER A 139 7.33 5.57 2.92
CA SER A 139 8.20 6.51 3.65
C SER A 139 9.24 5.80 4.53
N SER A 140 9.64 4.57 4.19
CA SER A 140 10.65 3.83 4.94
C SER A 140 12.08 4.23 4.58
N ASP A 141 13.04 3.72 5.34
CA ASP A 141 14.46 3.89 5.06
C ASP A 141 14.90 3.22 3.74
N PHE A 142 16.02 3.69 3.20
CA PHE A 142 16.74 2.95 2.17
C PHE A 142 17.60 1.82 2.78
N PRO A 143 17.99 0.84 1.97
CA PRO A 143 18.94 -0.18 2.42
C PRO A 143 20.24 0.47 2.94
N GLY A 144 20.60 0.14 4.19
CA GLY A 144 21.81 0.66 4.82
C GLY A 144 21.69 2.07 5.40
N GLU A 145 20.56 2.77 5.22
CA GLU A 145 20.27 4.05 5.88
C GLU A 145 19.40 3.85 7.12
N LYS A 146 19.60 4.76 8.09
CA LYS A 146 18.68 4.95 9.22
C LYS A 146 18.42 6.44 9.34
N ALA A 147 17.34 6.87 8.71
CA ALA A 147 16.91 8.25 8.78
C ALA A 147 15.88 8.45 9.90
N GLU A 148 15.88 9.61 10.52
CA GLU A 148 14.83 9.97 11.47
C GLU A 148 13.45 10.02 10.82
N SER A 149 12.43 9.64 11.57
CA SER A 149 11.05 9.59 11.11
C SER A 149 10.59 10.92 10.51
N GLY A 150 10.92 12.04 11.15
CA GLY A 150 10.60 13.39 10.66
C GLY A 150 11.15 13.65 9.26
N TYR A 151 12.42 13.35 9.03
CA TYR A 151 13.06 13.52 7.73
C TYR A 151 12.41 12.64 6.64
N ARG A 152 12.11 11.38 6.95
CA ARG A 152 11.49 10.46 6.00
C ARG A 152 10.11 10.94 5.53
N TYR A 153 9.29 11.42 6.45
CA TYR A 153 7.97 11.96 6.10
C TYR A 153 8.06 13.31 5.41
N GLN A 154 9.03 14.15 5.77
CA GLN A 154 9.30 15.39 5.04
C GLN A 154 9.69 15.09 3.58
N ARG A 155 10.62 14.15 3.36
CA ARG A 155 10.99 13.69 2.03
C ARG A 155 9.80 13.19 1.23
N SER A 156 8.95 12.36 1.84
CA SER A 156 7.77 11.82 1.15
C SER A 156 6.76 12.91 0.82
N ARG A 157 6.56 13.88 1.68
CA ARG A 157 5.69 15.02 1.42
C ARG A 157 6.19 15.82 0.21
N GLU A 158 7.45 16.21 0.20
CA GLU A 158 8.03 16.97 -0.91
C GLU A 158 7.98 16.19 -2.23
N VAL A 159 8.25 14.88 -2.21
CA VAL A 159 8.10 14.02 -3.40
C VAL A 159 6.66 14.06 -3.90
N VAL A 160 5.67 13.85 -3.04
CA VAL A 160 4.26 13.84 -3.43
C VAL A 160 3.79 15.19 -3.96
N GLU A 161 4.21 16.29 -3.34
CA GLU A 161 3.92 17.64 -3.82
C GLU A 161 4.49 17.88 -5.22
N ILE A 162 5.73 17.48 -5.46
CA ILE A 162 6.40 17.59 -6.76
C ILE A 162 5.69 16.72 -7.80
N LEU A 163 5.31 15.48 -7.47
CA LEU A 163 4.55 14.62 -8.37
C LEU A 163 3.26 15.29 -8.81
N LYS A 164 2.46 15.82 -7.87
CA LYS A 164 1.19 16.48 -8.17
C LYS A 164 1.38 17.74 -9.03
N GLN A 165 2.38 18.56 -8.73
CA GLN A 165 2.69 19.73 -9.57
C GLN A 165 3.11 19.29 -10.98
N ALA A 166 4.03 18.33 -11.09
CA ALA A 166 4.50 17.84 -12.38
C ALA A 166 3.37 17.24 -13.25
N TRP A 167 2.38 16.62 -12.64
CA TRP A 167 1.24 16.04 -13.36
C TRP A 167 0.20 17.06 -13.80
N THR A 168 0.14 18.23 -13.15
CA THR A 168 -0.94 19.21 -13.37
C THR A 168 -0.47 20.54 -13.96
N GLN A 169 0.83 20.86 -13.90
CA GLN A 169 1.41 22.13 -14.36
C GLN A 169 2.44 21.88 -15.45
N ASP A 170 2.55 22.79 -16.44
CA ASP A 170 3.49 22.67 -17.55
C ASP A 170 4.91 23.05 -17.16
N GLU A 171 5.03 23.96 -16.21
CA GLU A 171 6.29 24.37 -15.59
C GLU A 171 6.13 24.40 -14.08
N ILE A 172 7.15 23.97 -13.36
CA ILE A 172 7.15 23.97 -11.90
C ILE A 172 8.38 24.66 -11.31
N ASP A 173 8.10 25.42 -10.28
CA ASP A 173 9.08 25.89 -9.29
C ASP A 173 8.78 25.21 -7.97
N TYR A 174 9.81 24.66 -7.33
CA TYR A 174 9.66 24.02 -6.04
C TYR A 174 10.79 24.40 -5.10
N GLU A 175 10.45 24.88 -3.92
CA GLU A 175 11.41 25.25 -2.88
C GLU A 175 11.04 24.55 -1.56
N GLY A 176 11.51 23.32 -1.39
CA GLY A 176 11.40 22.53 -0.16
C GLY A 176 12.67 22.58 0.68
N GLU A 177 12.67 21.83 1.75
CA GLU A 177 13.85 21.62 2.60
C GLU A 177 14.86 20.67 1.93
N ILE A 178 14.38 19.69 1.16
CA ILE A 178 15.18 18.62 0.55
C ILE A 178 15.35 18.85 -0.94
N TYR A 179 14.28 19.21 -1.65
CA TYR A 179 14.31 19.41 -3.10
C TYR A 179 14.07 20.87 -3.46
N LYS A 180 14.85 21.36 -4.45
CA LYS A 180 14.70 22.71 -5.00
C LYS A 180 14.85 22.66 -6.50
N PHE A 181 13.88 23.24 -7.22
CA PHE A 181 13.88 23.38 -8.68
C PHE A 181 13.37 24.76 -9.05
N SER A 182 13.80 25.25 -10.20
CA SER A 182 13.26 26.46 -10.80
C SER A 182 13.16 26.30 -12.30
N GLY A 183 12.00 26.65 -12.86
CA GLY A 183 11.74 26.64 -14.29
C GLY A 183 11.82 25.28 -14.94
N LEU A 184 11.40 24.22 -14.24
CA LEU A 184 11.39 22.87 -14.81
C LEU A 184 10.14 22.65 -15.65
N THR A 185 10.35 22.39 -16.93
CA THR A 185 9.28 21.96 -17.84
C THR A 185 8.90 20.52 -17.59
N THR A 186 7.61 20.25 -17.45
CA THR A 186 7.03 18.93 -17.19
C THR A 186 6.41 18.28 -18.43
N GLU A 187 6.31 19.05 -19.51
CA GLU A 187 5.91 18.52 -20.82
C GLU A 187 7.05 17.66 -21.44
N PRO A 188 6.68 16.63 -22.25
CA PRO A 188 5.33 16.25 -22.71
C PRO A 188 4.64 15.19 -21.82
N SER A 189 5.20 14.80 -20.69
CA SER A 189 4.78 13.61 -19.95
C SER A 189 3.77 13.92 -18.85
N LYS A 190 2.52 14.12 -19.22
CA LYS A 190 1.38 14.13 -18.26
C LYS A 190 0.82 12.70 -18.13
N PRO A 191 0.26 12.31 -16.98
CA PRO A 191 -0.42 11.03 -16.80
C PRO A 191 -1.64 10.90 -17.72
N PHE A 192 -2.07 9.67 -17.97
CA PHE A 192 -3.33 9.36 -18.62
C PHE A 192 -4.53 9.79 -17.75
N GLN A 193 -4.43 9.55 -16.45
CA GLN A 193 -5.42 9.97 -15.46
C GLN A 193 -5.26 11.47 -15.18
N VAL A 194 -6.36 12.20 -15.25
CA VAL A 194 -6.39 13.65 -14.94
C VAL A 194 -5.95 13.86 -13.49
N ALA A 195 -4.98 14.75 -13.28
CA ALA A 195 -4.33 15.03 -12.01
C ALA A 195 -3.47 13.88 -11.42
N GLY A 196 -3.29 12.78 -12.18
CA GLY A 196 -2.42 11.66 -11.83
C GLY A 196 -3.14 10.49 -11.17
N PRO A 197 -2.43 9.37 -11.00
CA PRO A 197 -2.93 8.18 -10.32
C PRO A 197 -3.30 8.44 -8.87
N LEU A 198 -4.30 7.72 -8.35
CA LEU A 198 -4.65 7.74 -6.92
C LEU A 198 -3.46 7.34 -6.05
N LEU A 199 -3.27 8.08 -4.97
CA LEU A 199 -2.20 7.87 -4.00
C LEU A 199 -2.73 7.16 -2.76
N TYR A 200 -2.17 6.00 -2.49
CA TYR A 200 -2.41 5.20 -1.30
C TYR A 200 -1.28 5.41 -0.30
N PHE A 201 -1.61 5.43 0.97
CA PHE A 201 -0.62 5.57 2.03
C PHE A 201 -1.05 4.87 3.32
N GLY A 202 -0.08 4.26 4.02
CA GLY A 202 -0.29 3.65 5.33
C GLY A 202 0.76 4.11 6.33
N GLY A 203 0.31 4.49 7.54
CA GLY A 203 1.19 4.88 8.62
C GLY A 203 0.41 5.42 9.80
N TYR A 204 0.98 5.31 11.02
CA TYR A 204 0.26 5.57 12.27
C TYR A 204 0.80 6.74 13.07
N SER A 205 1.96 7.28 12.69
CA SER A 205 2.54 8.44 13.37
C SER A 205 1.82 9.74 12.97
N PRO A 206 1.82 10.78 13.82
CA PRO A 206 1.24 12.06 13.45
C PRO A 206 1.75 12.62 12.11
N PRO A 207 3.05 12.58 11.78
CA PRO A 207 3.52 12.99 10.46
C PRO A 207 2.99 12.12 9.31
N ALA A 208 2.73 10.83 9.57
CA ALA A 208 2.13 9.93 8.57
C ALA A 208 0.67 10.29 8.31
N LEU A 209 -0.10 10.56 9.35
CA LEU A 209 -1.50 10.98 9.22
C LEU A 209 -1.60 12.33 8.51
N GLU A 210 -0.68 13.26 8.81
CA GLU A 210 -0.61 14.56 8.15
C GLU A 210 -0.34 14.42 6.64
N LEU A 211 0.67 13.64 6.26
CA LEU A 211 0.97 13.33 4.86
C LEU A 211 -0.23 12.71 4.14
N CYS A 212 -0.89 11.73 4.77
CA CYS A 212 -2.04 11.07 4.18
C CYS A 212 -3.23 12.01 4.01
N GLY A 213 -3.64 12.68 5.08
CA GLY A 213 -4.81 13.57 5.07
C GLY A 213 -4.65 14.74 4.11
N GLN A 214 -3.44 15.28 3.98
CA GLN A 214 -3.16 16.40 3.08
C GLN A 214 -3.01 15.98 1.62
N HIS A 215 -2.42 14.83 1.33
CA HIS A 215 -1.94 14.53 -0.02
C HIS A 215 -2.42 13.21 -0.62
N CYS A 216 -2.84 12.22 0.17
CA CYS A 216 -3.22 10.92 -0.37
C CYS A 216 -4.74 10.76 -0.49
N ASP A 217 -5.17 9.76 -1.23
CA ASP A 217 -6.57 9.53 -1.56
C ASP A 217 -7.13 8.32 -0.80
N VAL A 218 -6.28 7.35 -0.49
CA VAL A 218 -6.67 6.12 0.22
C VAL A 218 -5.75 5.87 1.41
N TYR A 219 -6.34 5.75 2.60
CA TYR A 219 -5.62 5.37 3.81
C TYR A 219 -5.62 3.86 4.01
N LEU A 220 -4.42 3.26 4.03
CA LEU A 220 -4.20 1.83 4.18
C LEU A 220 -3.95 1.44 5.62
N MET A 221 -4.71 0.46 6.10
CA MET A 221 -4.60 -0.05 7.47
C MET A 221 -4.16 -1.51 7.49
N TRP A 222 -3.47 -1.87 8.56
CA TRP A 222 -3.22 -3.26 8.94
C TRP A 222 -4.35 -3.77 9.83
N PRO A 223 -4.51 -5.11 9.97
CA PRO A 223 -5.49 -5.68 10.87
C PRO A 223 -5.20 -5.27 12.32
N GLU A 224 -6.20 -4.69 12.93
CA GLU A 224 -6.24 -4.32 14.35
C GLU A 224 -7.65 -4.63 14.88
N PRO A 225 -7.86 -4.68 16.20
CA PRO A 225 -9.20 -4.73 16.76
C PRO A 225 -10.08 -3.61 16.20
N LYS A 226 -11.36 -3.90 16.00
CA LYS A 226 -12.33 -3.01 15.33
C LYS A 226 -12.32 -1.57 15.89
N GLU A 227 -12.22 -1.45 17.21
CA GLU A 227 -12.22 -0.15 17.90
C GLU A 227 -10.97 0.67 17.54
N GLN A 228 -9.82 0.01 17.37
CA GLN A 228 -8.57 0.65 16.95
C GLN A 228 -8.66 1.10 15.47
N ILE A 229 -9.20 0.27 14.58
CA ILE A 229 -9.44 0.62 13.18
C ILE A 229 -10.34 1.87 13.09
N ILE A 230 -11.45 1.89 13.83
CA ILE A 230 -12.34 3.04 13.89
C ILE A 230 -11.60 4.29 14.41
N GLY A 231 -10.79 4.15 15.44
CA GLY A 231 -9.96 5.23 15.96
C GLY A 231 -8.98 5.78 14.92
N ARG A 232 -8.35 4.88 14.13
CA ARG A 232 -7.45 5.27 13.03
C ARG A 232 -8.16 6.06 11.95
N MET A 233 -9.31 5.56 11.50
CA MET A 233 -10.12 6.24 10.48
C MET A 233 -10.53 7.65 10.95
N LYS A 234 -10.97 7.78 12.20
CA LYS A 234 -11.30 9.09 12.78
C LYS A 234 -10.11 10.03 12.78
N SER A 235 -8.95 9.56 13.28
CA SER A 235 -7.76 10.40 13.41
C SER A 235 -7.26 10.90 12.05
N VAL A 236 -7.25 10.08 11.00
CA VAL A 236 -6.82 10.53 9.67
C VAL A 236 -7.88 11.41 9.00
N ASN A 237 -9.16 11.14 9.25
CA ASN A 237 -10.26 11.97 8.74
C ASN A 237 -10.23 13.38 9.32
N GLU A 238 -9.98 13.52 10.63
CA GLU A 238 -9.79 14.83 11.28
C GLU A 238 -8.66 15.65 10.65
N VAL A 239 -7.63 14.99 10.16
CA VAL A 239 -6.56 15.66 9.40
C VAL A 239 -7.05 16.04 8.00
N ALA A 240 -7.68 15.11 7.28
CA ALA A 240 -8.17 15.36 5.93
C ALA A 240 -9.18 16.53 5.88
N GLU A 241 -10.07 16.63 6.88
CA GLU A 241 -11.04 17.72 7.03
C GLU A 241 -10.38 19.10 7.13
N LYS A 242 -9.19 19.21 7.73
CA LYS A 242 -8.45 20.49 7.78
C LYS A 242 -8.03 20.98 6.40
N TYR A 243 -7.90 20.05 5.45
CA TYR A 243 -7.54 20.33 4.07
C TYR A 243 -8.73 20.22 3.10
N GLU A 244 -9.95 20.18 3.64
CA GLU A 244 -11.20 20.06 2.86
C GLU A 244 -11.20 18.83 1.94
N ARG A 245 -10.62 17.71 2.43
CA ARG A 245 -10.49 16.45 1.70
C ARG A 245 -11.29 15.34 2.33
N THR A 246 -11.65 14.38 1.51
CA THR A 246 -12.20 13.08 1.91
C THR A 246 -11.23 11.97 1.52
N LEU A 247 -11.27 10.86 2.25
CA LEU A 247 -10.40 9.71 2.05
C LEU A 247 -11.22 8.45 1.82
N ASP A 248 -10.72 7.57 0.97
CA ASP A 248 -11.10 6.16 0.96
C ASP A 248 -10.25 5.38 1.97
N TYR A 249 -10.70 4.17 2.29
CA TYR A 249 -10.04 3.32 3.29
C TYR A 249 -9.78 1.94 2.75
N GLY A 250 -8.59 1.40 3.01
CA GLY A 250 -8.22 0.05 2.67
C GLY A 250 -7.74 -0.72 3.90
N LEU A 251 -8.11 -2.00 3.99
CA LEU A 251 -7.66 -2.91 5.02
C LEU A 251 -6.89 -4.07 4.40
N ARG A 252 -5.61 -4.22 4.78
CA ARG A 252 -4.77 -5.32 4.35
C ARG A 252 -4.89 -6.48 5.33
N VAL A 253 -5.45 -7.59 4.89
CA VAL A 253 -5.66 -8.77 5.73
C VAL A 253 -5.09 -10.04 5.11
N HIS A 254 -4.74 -11.03 5.93
CA HIS A 254 -4.56 -12.39 5.51
C HIS A 254 -5.91 -13.10 5.64
N MET A 255 -6.38 -13.71 4.56
CA MET A 255 -7.64 -14.45 4.57
C MET A 255 -7.40 -15.89 4.17
N ILE A 256 -7.99 -16.80 4.92
CA ILE A 256 -8.13 -18.22 4.57
C ILE A 256 -9.60 -18.47 4.29
N VAL A 257 -9.90 -18.81 3.03
CA VAL A 257 -11.27 -19.07 2.60
C VAL A 257 -11.40 -20.55 2.28
N ARG A 258 -12.32 -21.24 2.98
CA ARG A 258 -12.69 -22.64 2.76
C ARG A 258 -14.21 -22.74 2.85
N ASP A 259 -14.77 -23.90 2.51
CA ASP A 259 -16.20 -24.12 2.53
C ASP A 259 -16.76 -24.07 3.96
N THR A 260 -15.96 -24.48 4.95
CA THR A 260 -16.33 -24.45 6.37
C THR A 260 -15.26 -23.78 7.24
N GLU A 261 -15.67 -23.26 8.40
CA GLU A 261 -14.74 -22.69 9.40
C GLU A 261 -13.74 -23.73 9.91
N ALA A 262 -14.17 -25.00 10.05
CA ALA A 262 -13.30 -26.09 10.50
C ALA A 262 -12.15 -26.32 9.49
N GLU A 263 -12.46 -26.39 8.20
CA GLU A 263 -11.46 -26.53 7.14
C GLU A 263 -10.53 -25.32 7.06
N ALA A 264 -11.05 -24.11 7.29
CA ALA A 264 -10.23 -22.91 7.32
C ALA A 264 -9.23 -22.94 8.50
N LYS A 265 -9.65 -23.39 9.67
CA LYS A 265 -8.80 -23.58 10.84
C LYS A 265 -7.75 -24.67 10.62
N GLU A 266 -8.15 -25.83 10.11
CA GLU A 266 -7.21 -26.91 9.77
C GLU A 266 -6.15 -26.45 8.77
N TYR A 267 -6.55 -25.68 7.76
CA TYR A 267 -5.62 -25.13 6.79
C TYR A 267 -4.69 -24.06 7.41
N ALA A 268 -5.18 -23.27 8.35
CA ALA A 268 -4.34 -22.33 9.09
C ALA A 268 -3.25 -23.06 9.89
N GLU A 269 -3.60 -24.15 10.58
CA GLU A 269 -2.65 -25.01 11.29
C GLU A 269 -1.66 -25.67 10.32
N TYR A 270 -2.14 -26.13 9.16
CA TYR A 270 -1.29 -26.72 8.13
C TYR A 270 -0.22 -25.76 7.62
N ILE A 271 -0.57 -24.53 7.27
CA ILE A 271 0.42 -23.58 6.71
C ILE A 271 1.48 -23.13 7.71
N VAL A 272 1.21 -23.22 9.01
CA VAL A 272 2.19 -22.90 10.07
C VAL A 272 2.90 -24.12 10.65
N SER A 273 2.51 -25.34 10.23
CA SER A 273 2.98 -26.60 10.86
C SER A 273 4.49 -26.85 10.78
N LYS A 274 5.20 -26.16 9.89
CA LYS A 274 6.66 -26.25 9.74
C LYS A 274 7.39 -25.00 10.26
N LEU A 275 6.68 -24.09 10.91
CA LEU A 275 7.28 -22.88 11.43
C LEU A 275 7.99 -23.18 12.75
N GLU A 276 9.31 -23.09 12.76
CA GLU A 276 10.12 -23.17 13.99
C GLU A 276 10.17 -21.81 14.68
N ASP A 277 10.08 -21.79 16.01
CA ASP A 277 10.06 -20.55 16.82
C ASP A 277 11.25 -19.63 16.54
N ASP A 278 12.44 -20.18 16.42
CA ASP A 278 13.67 -19.43 16.13
C ASP A 278 13.67 -18.85 14.72
N PHE A 279 13.08 -19.55 13.75
CA PHE A 279 12.97 -19.09 12.39
C PHE A 279 11.91 -17.99 12.24
N GLY A 280 10.77 -18.18 12.87
CA GLY A 280 9.74 -17.15 12.97
C GLY A 280 10.25 -15.86 13.63
N LYS A 281 11.12 -15.98 14.63
CA LYS A 281 11.79 -14.85 15.27
C LYS A 281 12.75 -14.14 14.32
N LYS A 282 13.58 -14.87 13.58
CA LYS A 282 14.51 -14.31 12.58
C LYS A 282 13.77 -13.59 11.43
N ILE A 283 12.67 -14.15 10.95
CA ILE A 283 11.83 -13.48 9.93
C ILE A 283 11.28 -12.16 10.47
N ARG A 284 10.77 -12.17 11.71
CA ARG A 284 10.28 -10.95 12.37
C ARG A 284 11.36 -9.89 12.52
N GLU A 285 12.55 -10.28 12.93
CA GLU A 285 13.69 -9.35 13.09
C GLU A 285 14.14 -8.74 11.76
N ARG A 286 14.09 -9.50 10.66
CA ARG A 286 14.42 -9.03 9.33
C ARG A 286 13.33 -8.13 8.72
N ALA A 287 12.07 -8.38 9.05
CA ALA A 287 10.94 -7.61 8.54
C ALA A 287 10.70 -6.30 9.30
N GLN A 288 11.41 -6.08 10.42
CA GLN A 288 11.22 -4.90 11.25
C GLN A 288 12.08 -3.74 10.74
N ASP A 289 11.41 -2.74 10.19
CA ASP A 289 11.87 -1.36 10.27
C ASP A 289 11.84 -0.98 11.77
N SER A 290 13.00 -0.97 12.41
CA SER A 290 13.16 -0.86 13.86
C SER A 290 12.61 0.45 14.46
N SER A 291 12.22 1.41 13.65
CA SER A 291 11.69 2.71 14.04
C SER A 291 10.21 2.93 13.70
N SER A 292 9.53 1.95 13.11
CA SER A 292 8.12 2.09 12.70
C SER A 292 7.17 1.93 13.89
N LEU A 293 6.36 2.95 14.16
CA LEU A 293 5.28 2.89 15.16
C LEU A 293 4.23 1.82 14.81
N GLY A 294 3.96 1.61 13.50
CA GLY A 294 3.05 0.57 13.05
C GLY A 294 3.51 -0.84 13.44
N VAL A 295 4.80 -1.13 13.23
CA VAL A 295 5.41 -2.41 13.65
C VAL A 295 5.36 -2.59 15.16
N SER A 296 5.65 -1.54 15.94
CA SER A 296 5.56 -1.56 17.39
C SER A 296 4.13 -1.82 17.87
N HIS A 297 3.13 -1.24 17.22
CA HIS A 297 1.72 -1.48 17.51
C HIS A 297 1.29 -2.91 17.21
N GLN A 298 1.69 -3.45 16.04
CA GLN A 298 1.41 -4.85 15.72
C GLN A 298 2.04 -5.81 16.72
N ALA A 299 3.26 -5.53 17.19
CA ALA A 299 3.91 -6.34 18.22
C ALA A 299 3.15 -6.33 19.56
N LYS A 300 2.54 -5.18 19.93
CA LYS A 300 1.68 -5.09 21.13
C LYS A 300 0.38 -5.86 20.95
N ASN A 301 -0.30 -5.69 19.83
CA ASN A 301 -1.56 -6.38 19.54
C ASN A 301 -1.38 -7.90 19.50
N ARG A 302 -0.24 -8.38 18.98
CA ARG A 302 0.12 -9.80 18.98
C ARG A 302 0.30 -10.36 20.41
N LYS A 303 0.96 -9.61 21.31
CA LYS A 303 1.07 -10.03 22.71
C LYS A 303 -0.30 -10.14 23.38
N ILE A 304 -1.21 -9.23 23.09
CA ILE A 304 -2.58 -9.28 23.60
C ILE A 304 -3.29 -10.52 23.04
N ALA A 305 -3.16 -10.82 21.75
CA ALA A 305 -3.74 -12.02 21.14
C ALA A 305 -3.17 -13.30 21.79
N ASP A 306 -1.86 -13.38 22.00
CA ASP A 306 -1.19 -14.52 22.69
C ASP A 306 -1.70 -14.68 24.13
N GLU A 307 -1.94 -13.59 24.87
CA GLU A 307 -2.49 -13.64 26.24
C GLU A 307 -3.95 -14.10 26.29
N PHE A 308 -4.74 -13.85 25.24
CA PHE A 308 -6.15 -14.25 25.14
C PHE A 308 -6.37 -15.56 24.37
N GLY A 309 -5.30 -16.20 23.88
CA GLY A 309 -5.38 -17.48 23.20
C GLY A 309 -5.98 -17.45 21.80
N TYR A 310 -5.79 -16.34 21.07
CA TYR A 310 -6.21 -16.18 19.68
C TYR A 310 -5.08 -16.45 18.69
#